data_10649d03962370a2d3b048f8e926c600
#
_entry.id   10649d03962370a2d3b048f8e926c600
#
_cell.length_a   1.000
_cell.length_b   1.000
_cell.length_c   1.000
_cell.angle_alpha   90.00
_cell.angle_beta   90.00
_cell.angle_gamma   90.00
#
_symmetry.space_group_name_H-M   'P 1'
#
loop_
_entity.id
_entity.type
_entity.pdbx_description
1 polymer ?
#
loop_
_entity_poly.entity_id
_entity_poly.type
_entity_poly.pdbx_seq_one_letter_code
_entity_poly.pdbx_strand_id
1 'polypeptide(L)'
;EVCDAVLQRKDPPVDETYVTATQILMLCRKALVLNRPESILAANEKLYALRFPELMTETCVTRSIPDLVDFMTRLGGEMIVKPLGGKGGEGIFHVRHDDRNLFSILEQSTAFGSRWTMAQRYLPDVRRGDKRILLVDGDPIGAVLRVPAERETRANLHVGGRAVRTQLDGNDRRILDRIAPSLRGDGFFFVGIDVIGGCLTEINVTSPTGIQEVNALEGVRLEERVLEALEQRLDFRPA
;
A
#
# COMPACT_ATOMS: atom_id res chain seq x y z
N GLU A 1 8.05 30.76 -1.90
CA GLU A 1 7.06 29.83 -2.46
C GLU A 1 6.49 30.43 -3.75
N VAL A 2 6.56 29.65 -4.84
CA VAL A 2 6.17 30.08 -6.19
C VAL A 2 5.08 29.17 -6.79
N CYS A 3 4.44 28.33 -5.96
CA CYS A 3 3.38 27.41 -6.37
C CYS A 3 2.26 27.39 -5.31
N ASP A 4 1.05 27.06 -5.74
CA ASP A 4 -0.14 27.00 -4.89
C ASP A 4 -0.26 25.63 -4.20
N ALA A 5 0.25 24.56 -4.84
CA ALA A 5 0.24 23.22 -4.30
C ALA A 5 1.53 22.43 -4.59
N VAL A 6 1.82 21.47 -3.73
CA VAL A 6 2.91 20.49 -3.87
C VAL A 6 2.35 19.09 -3.70
N LEU A 7 2.45 18.27 -4.71
CA LEU A 7 2.18 16.83 -4.59
C LEU A 7 3.49 16.11 -4.23
N GLN A 8 3.59 15.65 -2.98
CA GLN A 8 4.74 14.86 -2.54
C GLN A 8 4.62 13.44 -3.10
N ARG A 9 5.43 13.15 -4.12
CA ARG A 9 5.44 11.86 -4.82
C ARG A 9 6.81 11.21 -4.85
N LYS A 10 7.63 11.48 -3.83
CA LYS A 10 8.91 10.79 -3.65
C LYS A 10 8.64 9.30 -3.38
N ASP A 11 9.32 8.44 -4.12
CA ASP A 11 9.25 6.99 -3.92
C ASP A 11 9.83 6.55 -2.58
N PRO A 12 9.26 5.51 -1.92
CA PRO A 12 9.92 4.82 -0.82
C PRO A 12 11.32 4.30 -1.25
N PRO A 13 12.23 4.00 -0.33
CA PRO A 13 11.98 3.82 1.10
C PRO A 13 11.78 5.14 1.85
N VAL A 14 11.03 5.08 2.96
CA VAL A 14 10.90 6.20 3.90
C VAL A 14 12.14 6.19 4.79
N ASP A 15 13.25 6.62 4.20
CA ASP A 15 14.57 6.76 4.82
C ASP A 15 14.76 8.17 5.42
N GLU A 16 15.94 8.44 5.95
CA GLU A 16 16.29 9.75 6.52
C GLU A 16 16.10 10.90 5.51
N THR A 17 16.48 10.67 4.26
CA THR A 17 16.32 11.67 3.18
C THR A 17 14.84 11.94 2.89
N TYR A 18 14.02 10.88 2.87
CA TYR A 18 12.57 11.01 2.70
C TYR A 18 11.97 11.79 3.88
N VAL A 19 12.31 11.42 5.11
CA VAL A 19 11.84 12.08 6.34
C VAL A 19 12.23 13.55 6.34
N THR A 20 13.50 13.87 6.06
CA THR A 20 13.98 15.25 6.01
C THR A 20 13.25 16.08 4.94
N ALA A 21 13.08 15.54 3.73
CA ALA A 21 12.32 16.21 2.67
C ALA A 21 10.87 16.49 3.08
N THR A 22 10.24 15.53 3.74
CA THR A 22 8.86 15.69 4.24
C THR A 22 8.79 16.75 5.34
N GLN A 23 9.76 16.78 6.26
CA GLN A 23 9.85 17.81 7.31
C GLN A 23 10.05 19.22 6.72
N ILE A 24 10.83 19.35 5.65
CA ILE A 24 10.96 20.63 4.93
C ILE A 24 9.60 21.05 4.35
N LEU A 25 8.84 20.12 3.79
CA LEU A 25 7.50 20.42 3.25
C LEU A 25 6.50 20.84 4.35
N MET A 26 6.64 20.34 5.59
CA MET A 26 5.83 20.80 6.75
C MET A 26 6.04 22.28 7.08
N LEU A 27 7.15 22.90 6.64
CA LEU A 27 7.42 24.32 6.82
C LEU A 27 6.75 25.19 5.77
N CYS A 28 6.14 24.61 4.73
CA CYS A 28 5.38 25.36 3.73
C CYS A 28 4.16 26.01 4.37
N ARG A 29 4.06 27.37 4.23
CA ARG A 29 2.97 28.16 4.83
C ARG A 29 1.91 28.57 3.82
N LYS A 30 2.30 28.68 2.56
CA LYS A 30 1.45 29.20 1.48
C LYS A 30 0.97 28.10 0.54
N ALA A 31 1.85 27.17 0.17
CA ALA A 31 1.48 26.07 -0.70
C ALA A 31 0.70 24.98 0.06
N LEU A 32 -0.30 24.39 -0.60
CA LEU A 32 -0.99 23.21 -0.13
C LEU A 32 -0.11 21.98 -0.39
N VAL A 33 0.34 21.29 0.66
CA VAL A 33 1.14 20.07 0.48
C VAL A 33 0.24 18.83 0.62
N LEU A 34 0.27 17.95 -0.35
CA LEU A 34 -0.52 16.71 -0.44
C LEU A 34 0.39 15.49 -0.79
N ASN A 35 0.23 14.32 -0.13
CA ASN A 35 -0.59 14.10 1.05
C ASN A 35 -0.08 14.94 2.23
N ARG A 36 -0.89 15.06 3.30
CA ARG A 36 -0.47 15.82 4.50
C ARG A 36 0.86 15.27 5.02
N PRO A 37 1.92 16.10 5.11
CA PRO A 37 3.27 15.63 5.45
C PRO A 37 3.36 14.94 6.82
N GLU A 38 2.66 15.47 7.83
CA GLU A 38 2.63 14.90 9.18
C GLU A 38 2.04 13.49 9.15
N SER A 39 1.00 13.28 8.36
CA SER A 39 0.32 12.00 8.22
C SER A 39 1.18 10.99 7.47
N ILE A 40 1.93 11.42 6.45
CA ILE A 40 2.92 10.56 5.77
C ILE A 40 3.97 10.07 6.76
N LEU A 41 4.52 10.96 7.61
CA LEU A 41 5.52 10.57 8.61
C LEU A 41 4.95 9.66 9.71
N ALA A 42 3.66 9.80 10.03
CA ALA A 42 2.99 8.97 11.04
C ALA A 42 2.50 7.62 10.49
N ALA A 43 2.43 7.45 9.18
CA ALA A 43 1.87 6.26 8.56
C ALA A 43 2.94 5.38 7.90
N ASN A 44 2.97 4.11 8.27
CA ASN A 44 3.60 3.08 7.47
C ASN A 44 2.51 2.38 6.65
N GLU A 45 2.69 2.23 5.35
CA GLU A 45 1.68 1.73 4.38
C GLU A 45 1.09 0.35 4.75
N LYS A 46 1.88 -0.50 5.40
CA LYS A 46 1.45 -1.81 5.89
C LYS A 46 0.80 -1.73 7.27
N LEU A 47 1.40 -0.94 8.19
CA LEU A 47 0.86 -0.79 9.54
C LEU A 47 -0.41 0.03 9.58
N TYR A 48 -0.57 1.03 8.68
CA TYR A 48 -1.78 1.83 8.62
C TYR A 48 -3.02 0.99 8.33
N ALA A 49 -2.88 -0.05 7.50
CA ALA A 49 -3.96 -0.99 7.20
C ALA A 49 -4.45 -1.75 8.46
N LEU A 50 -3.60 -1.95 9.48
CA LEU A 50 -3.97 -2.60 10.74
C LEU A 50 -4.99 -1.82 11.58
N ARG A 51 -5.29 -0.59 11.23
CA ARG A 51 -6.42 0.17 11.82
C ARG A 51 -7.78 -0.41 11.44
N PHE A 52 -7.81 -1.31 10.45
CA PHE A 52 -9.00 -1.94 9.89
C PHE A 52 -8.85 -3.48 9.88
N PRO A 53 -8.64 -4.10 11.06
CA PRO A 53 -8.35 -5.54 11.13
C PRO A 53 -9.48 -6.40 10.56
N GLU A 54 -10.71 -5.91 10.62
CA GLU A 54 -11.92 -6.56 10.07
C GLU A 54 -11.93 -6.64 8.53
N LEU A 55 -11.08 -5.87 7.85
CA LEU A 55 -10.92 -5.88 6.40
C LEU A 55 -9.72 -6.70 5.94
N MET A 56 -8.86 -7.11 6.87
CA MET A 56 -7.60 -7.80 6.57
C MET A 56 -7.72 -9.30 6.83
N THR A 57 -6.79 -10.05 6.29
CA THR A 57 -6.53 -11.42 6.73
C THR A 57 -5.73 -11.42 8.04
N GLU A 58 -5.61 -12.58 8.70
CA GLU A 58 -4.82 -12.70 9.93
C GLU A 58 -3.40 -12.18 9.69
N THR A 59 -3.00 -11.28 10.58
CA THR A 59 -1.73 -10.55 10.47
C THR A 59 -1.01 -10.54 11.82
N CYS A 60 0.29 -10.74 11.77
CA CYS A 60 1.22 -10.62 12.90
C CYS A 60 2.33 -9.65 12.52
N VAL A 61 2.72 -8.75 13.44
CA VAL A 61 3.89 -7.89 13.29
C VAL A 61 4.83 -8.13 14.45
N THR A 62 5.97 -8.72 14.16
CA THR A 62 6.97 -9.08 15.17
C THR A 62 8.37 -9.06 14.59
N ARG A 63 9.39 -9.08 15.44
CA ARG A 63 10.78 -9.35 15.08
C ARG A 63 11.30 -10.66 15.70
N SER A 64 10.44 -11.35 16.42
CA SER A 64 10.72 -12.62 17.09
C SER A 64 10.49 -13.78 16.13
N ILE A 65 11.52 -14.53 15.81
CA ILE A 65 11.40 -15.74 14.97
C ILE A 65 10.48 -16.80 15.61
N PRO A 66 10.56 -17.08 16.92
CA PRO A 66 9.60 -17.98 17.57
C PRO A 66 8.14 -17.55 17.35
N ASP A 67 7.81 -16.25 17.50
CA ASP A 67 6.44 -15.76 17.28
C ASP A 67 5.98 -15.96 15.82
N LEU A 68 6.89 -15.79 14.85
CA LEU A 68 6.60 -16.05 13.44
C LEU A 68 6.28 -17.53 13.18
N VAL A 69 7.06 -18.44 13.79
CA VAL A 69 6.85 -19.89 13.67
C VAL A 69 5.52 -20.30 14.31
N ASP A 70 5.22 -19.78 15.50
CA ASP A 70 3.95 -20.02 16.19
C ASP A 70 2.77 -19.47 15.39
N PHE A 71 2.91 -18.28 14.80
CA PHE A 71 1.90 -17.70 13.92
C PHE A 71 1.67 -18.58 12.69
N MET A 72 2.73 -18.99 12.00
CA MET A 72 2.64 -19.90 10.85
C MET A 72 1.95 -21.20 11.20
N THR A 73 2.25 -21.79 12.36
CA THR A 73 1.61 -23.02 12.85
C THR A 73 0.10 -22.83 13.01
N ARG A 74 -0.33 -21.71 13.62
CA ARG A 74 -1.76 -21.36 13.76
C ARG A 74 -2.45 -21.18 12.42
N LEU A 75 -1.72 -20.74 11.39
CA LEU A 75 -2.25 -20.57 10.03
C LEU A 75 -2.35 -21.87 9.22
N GLY A 76 -1.87 -22.99 9.76
CA GLY A 76 -1.89 -24.29 9.06
C GLY A 76 -0.60 -24.59 8.27
N GLY A 77 0.50 -23.91 8.57
CA GLY A 77 1.84 -24.24 8.09
C GLY A 77 2.35 -23.43 6.90
N GLU A 78 1.66 -22.36 6.51
CA GLU A 78 2.16 -21.43 5.48
C GLU A 78 1.78 -19.99 5.79
N MET A 79 2.59 -19.04 5.34
CA MET A 79 2.34 -17.61 5.49
C MET A 79 3.11 -16.78 4.46
N ILE A 80 2.71 -15.53 4.32
CA ILE A 80 3.51 -14.49 3.65
C ILE A 80 4.31 -13.74 4.70
N VAL A 81 5.60 -13.51 4.44
CA VAL A 81 6.48 -12.65 5.24
C VAL A 81 6.90 -11.47 4.38
N LYS A 82 6.80 -10.24 4.89
CA LYS A 82 7.14 -9.02 4.17
C LYS A 82 7.76 -7.94 5.07
N PRO A 83 8.78 -7.20 4.61
CA PRO A 83 9.36 -6.10 5.38
C PRO A 83 8.38 -4.93 5.45
N LEU A 84 8.40 -4.17 6.54
CA LEU A 84 7.55 -2.98 6.69
C LEU A 84 7.94 -1.84 5.75
N GLY A 85 9.21 -1.70 5.42
CA GLY A 85 9.75 -0.60 4.60
C GLY A 85 9.95 -0.93 3.12
N GLY A 86 9.64 -2.15 2.68
CA GLY A 86 9.84 -2.57 1.28
C GLY A 86 8.78 -2.00 0.33
N LYS A 87 9.16 -1.83 -0.95
CA LYS A 87 8.29 -1.40 -2.05
C LYS A 87 8.32 -2.42 -3.20
N GLY A 88 7.34 -2.35 -4.11
CA GLY A 88 7.35 -3.12 -5.36
C GLY A 88 7.41 -4.64 -5.21
N GLY A 89 7.07 -5.18 -4.03
CA GLY A 89 7.16 -6.61 -3.75
C GLY A 89 8.54 -7.09 -3.29
N GLU A 90 9.50 -6.19 -3.05
CA GLU A 90 10.84 -6.55 -2.55
C GLU A 90 10.76 -7.20 -1.17
N GLY A 91 11.48 -8.31 -0.98
CA GLY A 91 11.55 -9.02 0.30
C GLY A 91 10.25 -9.70 0.73
N ILE A 92 9.29 -9.88 -0.17
CA ILE A 92 8.09 -10.69 0.11
C ILE A 92 8.41 -12.16 -0.17
N PHE A 93 8.17 -12.99 0.84
CA PHE A 93 8.35 -14.44 0.77
C PHE A 93 7.05 -15.16 1.11
N HIS A 94 6.67 -16.12 0.29
CA HIS A 94 5.73 -17.15 0.67
C HIS A 94 6.52 -18.30 1.28
N VAL A 95 6.35 -18.53 2.57
CA VAL A 95 7.08 -19.54 3.33
C VAL A 95 6.15 -20.64 3.82
N ARG A 96 6.68 -21.86 3.90
CA ARG A 96 5.97 -23.06 4.35
C ARG A 96 6.78 -23.76 5.41
N HIS A 97 6.13 -24.51 6.29
CA HIS A 97 6.79 -25.21 7.41
C HIS A 97 7.81 -26.27 6.94
N ASP A 98 7.62 -26.82 5.74
CA ASP A 98 8.51 -27.82 5.14
C ASP A 98 9.62 -27.20 4.26
N ASP A 99 9.71 -25.87 4.17
CA ASP A 99 10.77 -25.19 3.44
C ASP A 99 12.09 -25.34 4.20
N ARG A 100 13.10 -25.94 3.56
CA ARG A 100 14.44 -26.11 4.14
C ARG A 100 15.14 -24.78 4.43
N ASN A 101 14.74 -23.70 3.78
CA ASN A 101 15.30 -22.36 3.96
C ASN A 101 14.47 -21.52 4.95
N LEU A 102 13.41 -22.06 5.57
CA LEU A 102 12.49 -21.32 6.41
C LEU A 102 13.22 -20.41 7.42
N PHE A 103 14.09 -20.98 8.24
CA PHE A 103 14.79 -20.22 9.27
C PHE A 103 15.71 -19.15 8.69
N SER A 104 16.45 -19.46 7.60
CA SER A 104 17.28 -18.47 6.91
C SER A 104 16.45 -17.31 6.36
N ILE A 105 15.24 -17.58 5.81
CA ILE A 105 14.32 -16.56 5.34
C ILE A 105 13.84 -15.69 6.51
N LEU A 106 13.45 -16.30 7.63
CA LEU A 106 12.98 -15.57 8.80
C LEU A 106 14.09 -14.73 9.45
N GLU A 107 15.31 -15.26 9.53
CA GLU A 107 16.50 -14.52 9.99
C GLU A 107 16.78 -13.30 9.11
N GLN A 108 16.79 -13.46 7.80
CA GLN A 108 17.00 -12.35 6.86
C GLN A 108 15.84 -11.33 6.91
N SER A 109 14.59 -11.81 6.98
CA SER A 109 13.41 -10.95 7.04
C SER A 109 13.39 -10.09 8.30
N THR A 110 13.81 -10.65 9.45
CA THR A 110 13.88 -9.97 10.73
C THR A 110 15.24 -9.28 10.99
N ALA A 111 16.22 -9.40 10.05
CA ALA A 111 17.61 -9.03 10.27
C ALA A 111 18.10 -9.55 11.64
N PHE A 112 17.98 -10.86 11.83
CA PHE A 112 18.35 -11.58 13.08
C PHE A 112 17.66 -11.00 14.34
N GLY A 113 16.37 -10.66 14.23
CA GLY A 113 15.57 -10.14 15.35
C GLY A 113 15.71 -8.63 15.60
N SER A 114 16.44 -7.90 14.75
CA SER A 114 16.62 -6.44 14.87
C SER A 114 15.57 -5.61 14.11
N ARG A 115 14.90 -6.19 13.10
CA ARG A 115 13.94 -5.51 12.23
C ARG A 115 12.53 -6.07 12.37
N TRP A 116 11.56 -5.16 12.55
CA TRP A 116 10.15 -5.51 12.54
C TRP A 116 9.71 -6.00 11.16
N THR A 117 8.94 -7.08 11.14
CA THR A 117 8.48 -7.78 9.95
C THR A 117 6.99 -8.08 10.09
N MET A 118 6.25 -7.99 8.99
CA MET A 118 4.85 -8.38 8.93
C MET A 118 4.73 -9.80 8.37
N ALA A 119 3.97 -10.64 9.06
CA ALA A 119 3.52 -11.93 8.57
C ALA A 119 2.01 -11.92 8.38
N GLN A 120 1.52 -12.53 7.31
CA GLN A 120 0.09 -12.61 6.98
C GLN A 120 -0.27 -14.01 6.48
N ARG A 121 -1.54 -14.42 6.68
CA ARG A 121 -2.08 -15.62 6.01
C ARG A 121 -1.85 -15.49 4.50
N TYR A 122 -1.37 -16.55 3.88
CA TYR A 122 -1.32 -16.65 2.43
C TYR A 122 -2.74 -16.65 1.85
N LEU A 123 -3.00 -15.82 0.88
CA LEU A 123 -4.25 -15.75 0.14
C LEU A 123 -4.06 -16.36 -1.24
N PRO A 124 -4.56 -17.58 -1.52
CA PRO A 124 -4.42 -18.22 -2.84
C PRO A 124 -5.00 -17.40 -3.99
N ASP A 125 -5.96 -16.53 -3.69
CA ASP A 125 -6.58 -15.60 -4.65
C ASP A 125 -5.57 -14.65 -5.31
N VAL A 126 -4.36 -14.47 -4.76
CA VAL A 126 -3.28 -13.71 -5.39
C VAL A 126 -2.97 -14.25 -6.79
N ARG A 127 -3.19 -15.55 -7.04
CA ARG A 127 -3.03 -16.16 -8.37
C ARG A 127 -4.01 -15.62 -9.40
N ARG A 128 -5.19 -15.15 -8.96
CA ARG A 128 -6.18 -14.47 -9.80
C ARG A 128 -5.83 -13.01 -10.01
N GLY A 129 -5.09 -12.44 -9.05
CA GLY A 129 -4.57 -11.09 -9.10
C GLY A 129 -4.69 -10.34 -7.77
N ASP A 130 -3.94 -9.27 -7.71
CA ASP A 130 -3.93 -8.26 -6.65
C ASP A 130 -4.51 -6.97 -7.24
N LYS A 131 -5.68 -6.56 -6.74
CA LYS A 131 -6.38 -5.38 -7.24
C LYS A 131 -5.82 -4.11 -6.61
N ARG A 132 -5.21 -3.23 -7.43
CA ARG A 132 -4.85 -1.86 -7.05
C ARG A 132 -6.05 -0.94 -7.34
N ILE A 133 -6.56 -0.27 -6.31
CA ILE A 133 -7.60 0.75 -6.44
C ILE A 133 -6.98 2.10 -6.11
N LEU A 134 -7.13 3.07 -6.99
CA LEU A 134 -6.64 4.43 -6.83
C LEU A 134 -7.76 5.33 -6.30
N LEU A 135 -7.43 6.11 -5.27
CA LEU A 135 -8.37 7.01 -4.61
C LEU A 135 -7.84 8.45 -4.66
N VAL A 136 -8.75 9.38 -4.85
CA VAL A 136 -8.54 10.80 -4.62
C VAL A 136 -9.55 11.25 -3.59
N ASP A 137 -9.06 11.86 -2.52
CA ASP A 137 -9.90 12.36 -1.41
C ASP A 137 -10.83 11.28 -0.81
N GLY A 138 -10.36 10.03 -0.80
CA GLY A 138 -11.10 8.87 -0.33
C GLY A 138 -12.10 8.28 -1.34
N ASP A 139 -12.30 8.90 -2.50
CA ASP A 139 -13.19 8.40 -3.55
C ASP A 139 -12.40 7.62 -4.62
N PRO A 140 -12.89 6.45 -5.07
CA PRO A 140 -12.19 5.67 -6.09
C PRO A 140 -12.26 6.35 -7.45
N ILE A 141 -11.09 6.49 -8.09
CA ILE A 141 -10.98 7.07 -9.42
C ILE A 141 -10.67 6.05 -10.52
N GLY A 142 -10.13 4.88 -10.15
CA GLY A 142 -9.80 3.81 -11.09
C GLY A 142 -9.26 2.58 -10.39
N ALA A 143 -9.24 1.46 -11.09
CA ALA A 143 -8.69 0.21 -10.57
C ALA A 143 -8.00 -0.61 -11.66
N VAL A 144 -6.98 -1.37 -11.28
CA VAL A 144 -6.28 -2.32 -12.13
C VAL A 144 -6.02 -3.62 -11.39
N LEU A 145 -6.24 -4.76 -12.03
CA LEU A 145 -5.88 -6.05 -11.49
C LEU A 145 -4.46 -6.41 -11.96
N ARG A 146 -3.56 -6.65 -11.02
CA ARG A 146 -2.19 -7.08 -11.27
C ARG A 146 -2.14 -8.60 -11.15
N VAL A 147 -1.96 -9.29 -12.26
CA VAL A 147 -1.91 -10.75 -12.30
C VAL A 147 -0.44 -11.18 -12.29
N PRO A 148 -0.02 -12.02 -11.33
CA PRO A 148 1.37 -12.47 -11.25
C PRO A 148 1.78 -13.31 -12.46
N ALA A 149 3.06 -13.32 -12.79
CA ALA A 149 3.63 -14.25 -13.75
C ALA A 149 3.48 -15.70 -13.22
N GLU A 150 3.50 -16.67 -14.11
CA GLU A 150 3.18 -18.09 -13.80
C GLU A 150 4.05 -18.66 -12.65
N ARG A 151 5.33 -18.30 -12.60
CA ARG A 151 6.29 -18.77 -11.59
C ARG A 151 6.58 -17.77 -10.48
N GLU A 152 5.81 -16.68 -10.42
CA GLU A 152 6.00 -15.62 -9.42
C GLU A 152 4.81 -15.61 -8.45
N THR A 153 5.07 -15.40 -7.18
CA THR A 153 4.03 -15.27 -6.14
C THR A 153 3.53 -13.84 -6.01
N ARG A 154 4.37 -12.87 -6.37
CA ARG A 154 4.07 -11.44 -6.27
C ARG A 154 3.36 -10.94 -7.52
N ALA A 155 2.32 -10.15 -7.36
CA ALA A 155 1.56 -9.57 -8.46
C ALA A 155 2.04 -8.17 -8.90
N ASN A 156 3.06 -7.62 -8.24
CA ASN A 156 3.58 -6.29 -8.53
C ASN A 156 4.12 -6.19 -9.97
N LEU A 157 3.82 -5.09 -10.66
CA LEU A 157 4.22 -4.88 -12.06
C LEU A 157 5.75 -4.86 -12.24
N HIS A 158 6.48 -4.34 -11.24
CA HIS A 158 7.96 -4.30 -11.25
C HIS A 158 8.63 -5.68 -11.29
N VAL A 159 7.93 -6.73 -10.87
CA VAL A 159 8.44 -8.11 -10.88
C VAL A 159 7.82 -8.96 -11.97
N GLY A 160 7.24 -8.33 -12.99
CA GLY A 160 6.69 -9.03 -14.16
C GLY A 160 5.18 -9.33 -14.08
N GLY A 161 4.48 -8.77 -13.11
CA GLY A 161 3.02 -8.81 -13.08
C GLY A 161 2.41 -8.12 -14.30
N ARG A 162 1.26 -8.60 -14.75
CA ARG A 162 0.52 -8.05 -15.90
C ARG A 162 -0.68 -7.25 -15.42
N ALA A 163 -0.83 -6.02 -15.91
CA ALA A 163 -2.01 -5.20 -15.67
C ALA A 163 -3.19 -5.71 -16.51
N VAL A 164 -4.35 -5.89 -15.89
CA VAL A 164 -5.59 -6.35 -16.52
C VAL A 164 -6.74 -5.46 -16.05
N ARG A 165 -7.67 -5.19 -16.98
CA ARG A 165 -8.90 -4.45 -16.68
C ARG A 165 -9.69 -5.12 -15.56
N THR A 166 -10.24 -4.32 -14.65
CA THR A 166 -11.09 -4.80 -13.55
C THR A 166 -12.14 -3.76 -13.19
N GLN A 167 -13.15 -4.20 -12.45
CA GLN A 167 -14.17 -3.32 -11.89
C GLN A 167 -14.24 -3.51 -10.38
N LEU A 168 -14.78 -2.50 -9.69
CA LEU A 168 -15.03 -2.58 -8.26
C LEU A 168 -16.23 -3.48 -8.00
N ASP A 169 -16.05 -4.43 -7.08
CA ASP A 169 -17.09 -5.32 -6.60
C ASP A 169 -17.66 -4.88 -5.23
N GLY A 170 -18.55 -5.68 -4.66
CA GLY A 170 -19.18 -5.38 -3.37
C GLY A 170 -18.20 -5.38 -2.19
N ASN A 171 -17.15 -6.23 -2.24
CA ASN A 171 -16.11 -6.24 -1.20
C ASN A 171 -15.23 -5.00 -1.27
N ASP A 172 -14.87 -4.57 -2.48
CA ASP A 172 -14.10 -3.34 -2.68
C ASP A 172 -14.86 -2.14 -2.11
N ARG A 173 -16.16 -2.03 -2.40
CA ARG A 173 -17.00 -0.94 -1.89
C ARG A 173 -17.07 -0.93 -0.38
N ARG A 174 -17.27 -2.09 0.26
CA ARG A 174 -17.25 -2.22 1.72
C ARG A 174 -15.92 -1.76 2.33
N ILE A 175 -14.79 -2.11 1.69
CA ILE A 175 -13.46 -1.64 2.12
C ILE A 175 -13.39 -0.12 2.00
N LEU A 176 -13.75 0.43 0.84
CA LEU A 176 -13.71 1.86 0.56
C LEU A 176 -14.56 2.66 1.54
N ASP A 177 -15.81 2.27 1.76
CA ASP A 177 -16.72 2.93 2.69
C ASP A 177 -16.16 2.99 4.12
N ARG A 178 -15.45 1.93 4.52
CA ARG A 178 -14.87 1.83 5.88
C ARG A 178 -13.60 2.67 6.06
N ILE A 179 -12.73 2.76 5.03
CA ILE A 179 -11.45 3.45 5.15
C ILE A 179 -11.53 4.94 4.77
N ALA A 180 -12.41 5.32 3.85
CA ALA A 180 -12.45 6.68 3.30
C ALA A 180 -12.57 7.80 4.36
N PRO A 181 -13.41 7.68 5.43
CA PRO A 181 -13.46 8.70 6.47
C PRO A 181 -12.12 8.93 7.17
N SER A 182 -11.37 7.84 7.44
CA SER A 182 -10.05 7.92 8.07
C SER A 182 -9.02 8.54 7.13
N LEU A 183 -9.02 8.19 5.84
CA LEU A 183 -8.11 8.77 4.85
C LEU A 183 -8.32 10.28 4.72
N ARG A 184 -9.58 10.73 4.64
CA ARG A 184 -9.91 12.17 4.60
C ARG A 184 -9.50 12.89 5.89
N GLY A 185 -9.81 12.32 7.05
CA GLY A 185 -9.46 12.89 8.36
C GLY A 185 -7.95 13.03 8.54
N ASP A 186 -7.19 12.06 8.11
CA ASP A 186 -5.73 12.07 8.15
C ASP A 186 -5.10 12.91 7.02
N GLY A 187 -5.89 13.42 6.07
CA GLY A 187 -5.42 14.29 4.99
C GLY A 187 -4.67 13.54 3.88
N PHE A 188 -4.98 12.28 3.68
CA PHE A 188 -4.49 11.50 2.55
C PHE A 188 -5.34 11.78 1.31
N PHE A 189 -4.80 12.59 0.43
CA PHE A 189 -5.46 13.01 -0.81
C PHE A 189 -5.39 11.97 -1.91
N PHE A 190 -4.16 11.51 -2.25
CA PHE A 190 -3.95 10.52 -3.28
C PHE A 190 -3.41 9.22 -2.66
N VAL A 191 -4.18 8.16 -2.80
CA VAL A 191 -3.95 6.88 -2.13
C VAL A 191 -4.12 5.72 -3.12
N GLY A 192 -3.34 4.67 -2.96
CA GLY A 192 -3.58 3.38 -3.61
C GLY A 192 -3.84 2.31 -2.55
N ILE A 193 -4.88 1.52 -2.71
CA ILE A 193 -5.07 0.34 -1.84
C ILE A 193 -4.89 -0.94 -2.63
N ASP A 194 -4.41 -1.98 -1.95
CA ASP A 194 -4.23 -3.30 -2.52
C ASP A 194 -5.20 -4.29 -1.89
N VAL A 195 -5.91 -5.02 -2.73
CA VAL A 195 -6.97 -5.96 -2.32
C VAL A 195 -6.76 -7.31 -2.99
N ILE A 196 -6.66 -8.37 -2.19
CA ILE A 196 -6.53 -9.76 -2.65
C ILE A 196 -7.66 -10.59 -2.05
N GLY A 197 -8.46 -11.26 -2.88
CA GLY A 197 -9.56 -12.12 -2.41
C GLY A 197 -10.58 -11.39 -1.52
N GLY A 198 -10.79 -10.10 -1.74
CA GLY A 198 -11.68 -9.26 -0.91
C GLY A 198 -11.09 -8.82 0.43
N CYS A 199 -9.79 -9.07 0.68
CA CYS A 199 -9.07 -8.62 1.86
C CYS A 199 -8.15 -7.44 1.51
N LEU A 200 -8.19 -6.39 2.32
CA LEU A 200 -7.24 -5.28 2.28
C LEU A 200 -5.85 -5.78 2.71
N THR A 201 -4.83 -5.51 1.92
CA THR A 201 -3.46 -5.95 2.22
C THR A 201 -2.47 -4.81 2.46
N GLU A 202 -2.74 -3.62 1.90
CA GLU A 202 -1.88 -2.45 2.02
C GLU A 202 -2.64 -1.16 1.68
N ILE A 203 -2.26 -0.05 2.31
CA ILE A 203 -2.74 1.31 1.99
C ILE A 203 -1.52 2.15 1.65
N ASN A 204 -1.33 2.43 0.37
CA ASN A 204 -0.16 3.13 -0.18
C ASN A 204 -0.42 4.63 -0.19
N VAL A 205 0.31 5.38 0.62
CA VAL A 205 0.12 6.82 0.86
C VAL A 205 1.30 7.68 0.41
N THR A 206 2.44 7.08 0.03
CA THR A 206 3.65 7.81 -0.39
C THR A 206 3.57 8.20 -1.87
N SER A 207 3.70 7.25 -2.77
CA SER A 207 3.68 7.46 -4.22
C SER A 207 2.95 6.33 -4.96
N PRO A 208 1.63 6.10 -4.70
CA PRO A 208 0.92 5.01 -5.37
C PRO A 208 0.98 5.17 -6.89
N THR A 209 1.21 4.04 -7.57
CA THR A 209 1.25 3.91 -9.04
C THR A 209 0.00 3.19 -9.53
N GLY A 210 -0.25 3.24 -10.85
CA GLY A 210 -1.39 2.58 -11.50
C GLY A 210 -2.19 3.48 -12.44
N ILE A 211 -1.98 4.80 -12.43
CA ILE A 211 -2.68 5.74 -13.33
C ILE A 211 -2.42 5.37 -14.79
N GLN A 212 -1.16 5.15 -15.17
CA GLN A 212 -0.80 4.85 -16.56
C GLN A 212 -1.42 3.55 -17.05
N GLU A 213 -1.44 2.53 -16.20
CA GLU A 213 -2.04 1.24 -16.51
C GLU A 213 -3.57 1.34 -16.69
N VAL A 214 -4.24 2.06 -15.79
CA VAL A 214 -5.69 2.28 -15.90
C VAL A 214 -5.99 3.10 -17.16
N ASN A 215 -5.25 4.18 -17.43
CA ASN A 215 -5.43 4.99 -18.63
C ASN A 215 -5.30 4.16 -19.91
N ALA A 216 -4.25 3.35 -19.98
CA ALA A 216 -4.01 2.48 -21.17
C ALA A 216 -5.10 1.41 -21.34
N LEU A 217 -5.63 0.85 -20.25
CA LEU A 217 -6.64 -0.20 -20.28
C LEU A 217 -8.04 0.35 -20.54
N GLU A 218 -8.38 1.51 -19.96
CA GLU A 218 -9.75 2.05 -19.99
C GLU A 218 -9.94 3.16 -21.04
N GLY A 219 -8.85 3.72 -21.60
CA GLY A 219 -8.91 4.84 -22.53
C GLY A 219 -9.32 6.15 -21.87
N VAL A 220 -8.94 6.34 -20.61
CA VAL A 220 -9.26 7.52 -19.78
C VAL A 220 -7.99 8.29 -19.40
N ARG A 221 -8.16 9.41 -18.74
CA ARG A 221 -7.08 10.27 -18.23
C ARG A 221 -7.30 10.55 -16.74
N LEU A 222 -6.92 9.61 -15.88
CA LEU A 222 -7.14 9.72 -14.44
C LEU A 222 -6.38 10.89 -13.80
N GLU A 223 -5.27 11.31 -14.39
CA GLU A 223 -4.53 12.48 -13.95
C GLU A 223 -5.38 13.77 -13.98
N GLU A 224 -6.33 13.89 -14.90
CA GLU A 224 -7.26 15.03 -14.95
C GLU A 224 -8.14 15.05 -13.71
N ARG A 225 -8.68 13.89 -13.28
CA ARG A 225 -9.48 13.80 -12.06
C ARG A 225 -8.69 14.14 -10.80
N VAL A 226 -7.38 13.81 -10.77
CA VAL A 226 -6.50 14.18 -9.66
C VAL A 226 -6.31 15.69 -9.62
N LEU A 227 -6.10 16.33 -10.78
CA LEU A 227 -5.90 17.78 -10.88
C LEU A 227 -7.19 18.55 -10.57
N GLU A 228 -8.34 18.12 -11.10
CA GLU A 228 -9.65 18.72 -10.79
C GLU A 228 -9.95 18.72 -9.29
N ALA A 229 -9.70 17.59 -8.60
CA ALA A 229 -9.89 17.49 -7.17
C ALA A 229 -8.89 18.36 -6.38
N LEU A 230 -7.65 18.52 -6.89
CA LEU A 230 -6.66 19.43 -6.33
C LEU A 230 -7.11 20.89 -6.45
N GLU A 231 -7.57 21.32 -7.63
CA GLU A 231 -8.09 22.67 -7.88
C GLU A 231 -9.26 22.98 -6.96
N GLN A 232 -10.22 22.08 -6.82
CA GLN A 232 -11.32 22.22 -5.87
C GLN A 232 -10.84 22.42 -4.43
N ARG A 233 -9.80 21.71 -3.99
CA ARG A 233 -9.23 21.93 -2.65
C ARG A 233 -8.54 23.28 -2.49
N LEU A 234 -7.97 23.84 -3.55
CA LEU A 234 -7.39 25.19 -3.53
C LEU A 234 -8.48 26.27 -3.42
N ASP A 235 -9.58 26.11 -4.14
CA ASP A 235 -10.71 27.08 -4.12
C ASP A 235 -11.40 27.14 -2.74
N PHE A 236 -11.43 26.04 -2.00
CA PHE A 236 -12.01 25.95 -0.64
C PHE A 236 -11.03 26.33 0.48
N ARG A 237 -9.84 26.82 0.16
CA ARG A 237 -8.87 27.23 1.18
C ARG A 237 -9.30 28.57 1.79
N PRO A 238 -9.46 28.66 3.13
CA PRO A 238 -9.67 29.96 3.78
C PRO A 238 -8.41 30.81 3.56
N ALA A 239 -8.62 32.08 3.25
CA ALA A 239 -7.59 33.09 3.02
C ALA A 239 -6.68 33.29 4.25
#